data_52cb3373e333cb5af4689240ae159f4d
#
_entry.id   52cb3373e333cb5af4689240ae159f4d
#
_cell.length_a   1.000
_cell.length_b   1.000
_cell.length_c   1.000
_cell.angle_alpha   90.00
_cell.angle_beta   90.00
_cell.angle_gamma   90.00
#
_symmetry.space_group_name_H-M   'P 1'
#
loop_
_entity.id
_entity.type
_entity.pdbx_description
1 polymer ?
#
loop_
_entity_poly.entity_id
_entity_poly.type
_entity_poly.pdbx_seq_one_letter_code
_entity_poly.pdbx_strand_id
1 'polypeptide(L)'
;MEITKIYKPDEVAQAAKEIQLGELIAFPTETVYGLGADATKEKAVRRVFQAKGRPADNPLNVTVCSTAMVERFVGEINEWGQKLIKQFWPGPLTLIFKTLPHALAPVVTGGLPTAAFRMPDNQVTLKMIELAGTPIVGPSANSSGKPSPTTAEHVFHDMEGKIAGIVDDGPTAVGVESTIIDLSGDTPVIIRPGAVSTQEIEDVLGTKVLLKDSKDAAPAAKYKHYNPDAQVLMVNDQDWDQVDQWLKDQDQKVAVMATDKVLALLSNAELQFSLGQDVQSASKEFFAGIRHLDNDEHAKMILVQKFPTIGLGEAYMNRLEKASGNQTWGLV
;
A
#
# COMPACT_ATOMS: atom_id res chain seq x y z
N MET A 1 -11.48 5.05 -25.71
CA MET A 1 -10.80 4.44 -24.55
C MET A 1 -9.31 4.53 -24.81
N GLU A 2 -8.56 4.98 -23.84
CA GLU A 2 -7.10 5.00 -23.89
C GLU A 2 -6.60 3.55 -23.82
N ILE A 3 -5.60 3.20 -24.64
CA ILE A 3 -5.03 1.83 -24.61
C ILE A 3 -3.99 1.82 -23.50
N THR A 4 -4.21 1.04 -22.44
CA THR A 4 -3.23 0.85 -21.38
C THR A 4 -2.14 -0.14 -21.81
N LYS A 5 -0.92 0.35 -21.96
CA LYS A 5 0.24 -0.42 -22.44
C LYS A 5 0.96 -1.10 -21.28
N ILE A 6 1.41 -2.33 -21.48
CA ILE A 6 2.34 -3.01 -20.53
C ILE A 6 3.76 -2.79 -21.01
N TYR A 7 4.60 -2.20 -20.17
CA TYR A 7 6.03 -1.97 -20.41
C TYR A 7 6.84 -3.00 -19.64
N LYS A 8 7.80 -3.63 -20.29
CA LYS A 8 8.80 -4.47 -19.62
C LYS A 8 9.88 -3.60 -18.93
N PRO A 9 10.69 -4.15 -18.01
CA PRO A 9 11.76 -3.40 -17.33
C PRO A 9 12.75 -2.73 -18.28
N ASP A 10 13.06 -3.33 -19.44
CA ASP A 10 13.94 -2.76 -20.45
C ASP A 10 13.29 -1.65 -21.29
N GLU A 11 11.97 -1.50 -21.23
CA GLU A 11 11.18 -0.44 -21.88
C GLU A 11 10.95 0.78 -20.97
N VAL A 12 11.52 0.81 -19.77
CA VAL A 12 11.28 1.84 -18.74
C VAL A 12 11.55 3.28 -19.25
N ALA A 13 12.42 3.46 -20.24
CA ALA A 13 12.65 4.76 -20.85
C ALA A 13 11.42 5.29 -21.61
N GLN A 14 10.61 4.42 -22.18
CA GLN A 14 9.35 4.81 -22.83
C GLN A 14 8.33 5.23 -21.77
N ALA A 15 8.19 4.47 -20.67
CA ALA A 15 7.32 4.83 -19.55
C ALA A 15 7.71 6.18 -18.92
N ALA A 16 9.02 6.45 -18.75
CA ALA A 16 9.52 7.72 -18.25
C ALA A 16 9.15 8.90 -19.18
N LYS A 17 9.16 8.67 -20.49
CA LYS A 17 8.75 9.69 -21.49
C LYS A 17 7.26 10.00 -21.38
N GLU A 18 6.40 9.01 -21.13
CA GLU A 18 4.98 9.25 -20.88
C GLU A 18 4.76 10.12 -19.63
N ILE A 19 5.50 9.86 -18.52
CA ILE A 19 5.49 10.73 -17.34
C ILE A 19 5.88 12.18 -17.69
N GLN A 20 6.92 12.38 -18.53
CA GLN A 20 7.31 13.70 -19.00
C GLN A 20 6.21 14.40 -19.80
N LEU A 21 5.41 13.66 -20.55
CA LEU A 21 4.26 14.18 -21.31
C LEU A 21 3.05 14.47 -20.41
N GLY A 22 3.09 14.07 -19.12
CA GLY A 22 2.00 14.28 -18.15
C GLY A 22 0.99 13.14 -18.14
N GLU A 23 1.37 11.99 -18.70
CA GLU A 23 0.55 10.78 -18.68
C GLU A 23 0.70 10.02 -17.35
N LEU A 24 -0.23 9.10 -17.09
CA LEU A 24 -0.25 8.26 -15.90
C LEU A 24 0.40 6.91 -16.19
N ILE A 25 1.38 6.53 -15.38
CA ILE A 25 2.06 5.24 -15.45
C ILE A 25 1.99 4.56 -14.10
N ALA A 26 1.45 3.34 -14.05
CA ALA A 26 1.61 2.51 -12.87
C ALA A 26 2.99 1.87 -12.85
N PHE A 27 3.57 1.75 -11.66
CA PHE A 27 4.94 1.33 -11.46
C PHE A 27 5.10 0.34 -10.30
N PRO A 28 6.04 -0.62 -10.41
CA PRO A 28 6.31 -1.60 -9.37
C PRO A 28 7.02 -0.98 -8.18
N THR A 29 6.80 -1.51 -6.99
CA THR A 29 7.65 -1.29 -5.81
C THR A 29 7.81 -2.60 -5.05
N GLU A 30 8.66 -2.63 -4.03
CA GLU A 30 8.77 -3.79 -3.15
C GLU A 30 7.51 -4.04 -2.32
N THR A 31 6.68 -3.01 -2.11
CA THR A 31 5.45 -3.07 -1.28
C THR A 31 4.20 -3.38 -2.08
N VAL A 32 3.72 -2.42 -2.86
CA VAL A 32 2.56 -2.53 -3.76
C VAL A 32 2.82 -1.70 -5.00
N TYR A 33 2.11 -1.94 -6.09
CA TYR A 33 2.19 -1.09 -7.28
C TYR A 33 1.65 0.31 -6.99
N GLY A 34 2.40 1.32 -7.44
CA GLY A 34 2.05 2.73 -7.34
C GLY A 34 1.49 3.30 -8.64
N LEU A 35 0.64 4.33 -8.56
CA LEU A 35 0.16 5.08 -9.73
C LEU A 35 0.91 6.41 -9.84
N GLY A 36 1.76 6.54 -10.87
CA GLY A 36 2.66 7.65 -11.09
C GLY A 36 2.12 8.73 -12.01
N ALA A 37 2.40 9.96 -11.64
CA ALA A 37 2.30 11.15 -12.47
C ALA A 37 3.36 12.15 -12.02
N ASP A 38 3.82 13.04 -12.90
CA ASP A 38 4.72 14.13 -12.57
C ASP A 38 4.17 14.98 -11.40
N ALA A 39 4.81 14.90 -10.23
CA ALA A 39 4.37 15.57 -9.01
C ALA A 39 4.44 17.10 -9.12
N THR A 40 5.19 17.64 -10.08
CA THR A 40 5.32 19.08 -10.33
C THR A 40 4.24 19.62 -11.27
N LYS A 41 3.48 18.74 -11.94
CA LYS A 41 2.42 19.11 -12.88
C LYS A 41 1.04 18.89 -12.26
N GLU A 42 0.44 19.93 -11.71
CA GLU A 42 -0.88 19.85 -11.06
C GLU A 42 -1.93 19.15 -11.94
N LYS A 43 -1.95 19.41 -13.24
CA LYS A 43 -2.89 18.80 -14.17
C LYS A 43 -2.72 17.28 -14.25
N ALA A 44 -1.49 16.77 -14.25
CA ALA A 44 -1.20 15.34 -14.25
C ALA A 44 -1.62 14.70 -12.92
N VAL A 45 -1.32 15.36 -11.78
CA VAL A 45 -1.72 14.88 -10.46
C VAL A 45 -3.24 14.79 -10.32
N ARG A 46 -4.00 15.77 -10.84
CA ARG A 46 -5.47 15.72 -10.83
C ARG A 46 -6.03 14.52 -11.59
N ARG A 47 -5.39 14.09 -12.68
CA ARG A 47 -5.77 12.87 -13.42
C ARG A 47 -5.61 11.60 -12.57
N VAL A 48 -4.63 11.55 -11.64
CA VAL A 48 -4.51 10.42 -10.69
C VAL A 48 -5.75 10.28 -9.82
N PHE A 49 -6.27 11.38 -9.28
CA PHE A 49 -7.52 11.35 -8.51
C PHE A 49 -8.71 10.88 -9.36
N GLN A 50 -8.79 11.36 -10.60
CA GLN A 50 -9.86 10.95 -11.52
C GLN A 50 -9.79 9.47 -11.87
N ALA A 51 -8.60 8.96 -12.25
CA ALA A 51 -8.40 7.55 -12.61
C ALA A 51 -8.75 6.60 -11.47
N LYS A 52 -8.42 6.99 -10.21
CA LYS A 52 -8.70 6.21 -9.01
C LYS A 52 -10.13 6.37 -8.47
N GLY A 53 -10.86 7.41 -8.85
CA GLY A 53 -12.08 7.82 -8.12
C GLY A 53 -11.76 8.25 -6.67
N ARG A 54 -10.58 8.86 -6.43
CA ARG A 54 -10.10 9.26 -5.11
C ARG A 54 -10.54 10.69 -4.78
N PRO A 55 -10.99 10.98 -3.55
CA PRO A 55 -11.23 12.34 -3.09
C PRO A 55 -9.95 13.19 -3.10
N ALA A 56 -10.04 14.42 -3.62
CA ALA A 56 -8.88 15.30 -3.84
C ALA A 56 -8.31 15.93 -2.56
N ASP A 57 -9.01 15.82 -1.43
CA ASP A 57 -8.55 16.27 -0.10
C ASP A 57 -7.64 15.24 0.61
N ASN A 58 -7.44 14.06 0.00
CA ASN A 58 -6.60 13.01 0.53
C ASN A 58 -5.19 13.09 -0.07
N PRO A 59 -4.14 13.55 0.67
CA PRO A 59 -2.81 13.81 0.14
C PRO A 59 -2.17 12.57 -0.52
N LEU A 60 -1.23 12.81 -1.42
CA LEU A 60 -0.49 11.79 -2.14
C LEU A 60 0.95 11.72 -1.65
N ASN A 61 1.52 10.51 -1.59
CA ASN A 61 2.95 10.34 -1.42
C ASN A 61 3.69 10.78 -2.69
N VAL A 62 4.86 11.36 -2.51
CA VAL A 62 5.82 11.70 -3.57
C VAL A 62 6.93 10.66 -3.58
N THR A 63 7.10 9.99 -4.72
CA THR A 63 8.11 8.96 -4.92
C THR A 63 9.31 9.58 -5.63
N VAL A 64 10.50 9.34 -5.09
CA VAL A 64 11.76 9.94 -5.53
C VAL A 64 12.82 8.89 -5.80
N CYS A 65 13.88 9.23 -6.55
CA CYS A 65 15.04 8.37 -6.77
C CYS A 65 16.31 8.85 -6.06
N SER A 66 16.25 9.95 -5.31
CA SER A 66 17.38 10.46 -4.52
C SER A 66 16.92 11.40 -3.41
N THR A 67 17.73 11.54 -2.37
CA THR A 67 17.53 12.53 -1.29
C THR A 67 17.58 13.95 -1.79
N ALA A 68 18.44 14.24 -2.77
CA ALA A 68 18.53 15.56 -3.42
C ALA A 68 17.20 15.98 -4.08
N MET A 69 16.37 15.03 -4.55
CA MET A 69 15.02 15.36 -5.01
C MET A 69 14.13 15.83 -3.87
N VAL A 70 14.24 15.23 -2.68
CA VAL A 70 13.46 15.63 -1.49
C VAL A 70 13.85 17.03 -1.03
N GLU A 71 15.15 17.32 -0.94
CA GLU A 71 15.70 18.60 -0.48
C GLU A 71 15.18 19.79 -1.31
N ARG A 72 14.87 19.58 -2.58
CA ARG A 72 14.25 20.61 -3.44
C ARG A 72 12.90 21.10 -2.92
N PHE A 73 12.19 20.28 -2.14
CA PHE A 73 10.83 20.56 -1.65
C PHE A 73 10.77 20.88 -0.17
N VAL A 74 11.74 20.39 0.63
CA VAL A 74 11.72 20.53 2.08
C VAL A 74 12.85 21.40 2.62
N GLY A 75 13.85 21.73 1.79
CA GLY A 75 15.09 22.34 2.24
C GLY A 75 15.96 21.30 2.96
N GLU A 76 16.44 21.65 4.13
CA GLU A 76 17.27 20.74 4.93
C GLU A 76 16.43 19.63 5.58
N ILE A 77 16.87 18.38 5.41
CA ILE A 77 16.27 17.22 6.06
C ILE A 77 16.77 17.18 7.51
N ASN A 78 15.84 17.14 8.46
CA ASN A 78 16.15 17.10 9.89
C ASN A 78 16.91 15.82 10.30
N GLU A 79 17.52 15.83 11.51
CA GLU A 79 18.37 14.74 12.00
C GLU A 79 17.66 13.37 12.01
N TRP A 80 16.38 13.32 12.41
CA TRP A 80 15.59 12.09 12.39
C TRP A 80 15.43 11.56 10.97
N GLY A 81 15.10 12.43 10.02
CA GLY A 81 14.98 12.10 8.61
C GLY A 81 16.28 11.55 8.05
N GLN A 82 17.42 12.18 8.34
CA GLN A 82 18.73 11.73 7.90
C GLN A 82 19.07 10.32 8.43
N LYS A 83 18.80 10.03 9.71
CA LYS A 83 19.02 8.70 10.33
C LYS A 83 18.15 7.64 9.65
N LEU A 84 16.85 7.91 9.47
CA LEU A 84 15.91 6.98 8.88
C LEU A 84 16.16 6.74 7.39
N ILE A 85 16.51 7.78 6.63
CA ILE A 85 16.92 7.67 5.22
C ILE A 85 18.15 6.78 5.10
N LYS A 86 19.18 7.01 5.90
CA LYS A 86 20.40 6.22 5.87
C LYS A 86 20.17 4.73 6.11
N GLN A 87 19.21 4.38 6.96
CA GLN A 87 18.93 3.00 7.34
C GLN A 87 17.94 2.31 6.41
N PHE A 88 16.90 3.02 5.95
CA PHE A 88 15.73 2.39 5.33
C PHE A 88 15.47 2.82 3.89
N TRP A 89 16.27 3.72 3.28
CA TRP A 89 16.12 4.09 1.88
C TRP A 89 17.31 3.62 1.03
N PRO A 90 17.02 3.08 -0.16
CA PRO A 90 15.70 2.78 -0.72
C PRO A 90 14.99 1.69 0.09
N GLY A 91 13.65 1.84 0.27
CA GLY A 91 12.91 0.85 1.05
C GLY A 91 11.48 1.28 1.47
N PRO A 92 10.85 0.44 2.31
CA PRO A 92 9.42 0.55 2.59
C PRO A 92 9.09 1.54 3.73
N LEU A 93 9.75 2.70 3.74
CA LEU A 93 9.53 3.77 4.72
C LEU A 93 9.17 5.08 4.00
N THR A 94 8.05 5.68 4.39
CA THR A 94 7.58 6.98 3.92
C THR A 94 7.74 8.00 5.02
N LEU A 95 8.41 9.12 4.71
CA LEU A 95 8.75 10.19 5.64
C LEU A 95 7.94 11.45 5.32
N ILE A 96 7.26 12.01 6.30
CA ILE A 96 6.55 13.28 6.16
C ILE A 96 7.43 14.41 6.70
N PHE A 97 7.61 15.44 5.90
CA PHE A 97 8.36 16.65 6.24
C PHE A 97 7.54 17.92 6.01
N LYS A 98 7.87 19.01 6.70
CA LYS A 98 7.42 20.35 6.30
C LYS A 98 7.96 20.68 4.92
N THR A 99 7.14 21.28 4.08
CA THR A 99 7.56 21.72 2.76
C THR A 99 7.91 23.20 2.75
N LEU A 100 8.81 23.60 1.84
CA LEU A 100 9.02 24.99 1.53
C LEU A 100 7.71 25.60 0.97
N PRO A 101 7.48 26.91 1.18
CA PRO A 101 6.30 27.58 0.65
C PRO A 101 6.17 27.38 -0.87
N HIS A 102 5.00 26.97 -1.31
CA HIS A 102 4.67 26.74 -2.73
C HIS A 102 5.55 25.72 -3.47
N ALA A 103 6.29 24.85 -2.76
CA ALA A 103 7.16 23.85 -3.37
C ALA A 103 6.38 22.77 -4.13
N LEU A 104 5.17 22.41 -3.64
CA LEU A 104 4.25 21.48 -4.28
C LEU A 104 2.87 22.11 -4.44
N ALA A 105 2.13 21.70 -5.46
CA ALA A 105 0.75 22.12 -5.64
C ALA A 105 -0.14 21.60 -4.50
N PRO A 106 -1.14 22.38 -4.04
CA PRO A 106 -2.05 21.96 -2.95
C PRO A 106 -2.74 20.62 -3.21
N VAL A 107 -2.96 20.25 -4.47
CA VAL A 107 -3.55 18.96 -4.84
C VAL A 107 -2.67 17.77 -4.45
N VAL A 108 -1.35 17.94 -4.35
CA VAL A 108 -0.42 16.89 -3.90
C VAL A 108 -0.50 16.72 -2.38
N THR A 109 -0.50 17.84 -1.66
CA THR A 109 -0.43 17.88 -0.19
C THR A 109 -1.79 17.83 0.49
N GLY A 110 -2.89 17.88 -0.27
CA GLY A 110 -4.24 18.05 0.30
C GLY A 110 -4.40 19.39 1.01
N GLY A 111 -3.60 20.41 0.65
CA GLY A 111 -3.57 21.71 1.29
C GLY A 111 -2.77 21.78 2.60
N LEU A 112 -2.11 20.69 3.00
CA LEU A 112 -1.27 20.65 4.20
C LEU A 112 0.11 21.31 3.95
N PRO A 113 0.76 21.87 5.00
CA PRO A 113 2.10 22.42 4.92
C PRO A 113 3.20 21.35 4.93
N THR A 114 2.81 20.10 4.74
CA THR A 114 3.67 18.92 4.78
C THR A 114 3.46 18.05 3.56
N ALA A 115 4.47 17.24 3.20
CA ALA A 115 4.35 16.23 2.17
C ALA A 115 5.07 14.95 2.59
N ALA A 116 4.58 13.82 2.09
CA ALA A 116 5.12 12.49 2.33
C ALA A 116 6.03 12.08 1.16
N PHE A 117 7.25 11.65 1.46
CA PHE A 117 8.25 11.24 0.46
C PHE A 117 8.68 9.81 0.70
N ARG A 118 8.97 9.09 -0.39
CA ARG A 118 9.52 7.75 -0.34
C ARG A 118 10.45 7.47 -1.50
N MET A 119 11.55 6.75 -1.23
CA MET A 119 12.42 6.16 -2.23
C MET A 119 12.24 4.63 -2.16
N PRO A 120 11.49 4.01 -3.09
CA PRO A 120 11.19 2.57 -3.03
C PRO A 120 12.41 1.72 -3.40
N ASP A 121 12.49 0.50 -2.88
CA ASP A 121 13.50 -0.47 -3.27
C ASP A 121 13.05 -1.25 -4.52
N ASN A 122 13.06 -0.57 -5.66
CA ASN A 122 12.83 -1.17 -6.96
C ASN A 122 13.63 -0.42 -8.01
N GLN A 123 14.62 -1.07 -8.59
CA GLN A 123 15.59 -0.45 -9.50
C GLN A 123 14.94 0.06 -10.79
N VAL A 124 13.90 -0.62 -11.29
CA VAL A 124 13.18 -0.21 -12.51
C VAL A 124 12.45 1.11 -12.26
N THR A 125 11.79 1.24 -11.12
CA THR A 125 11.10 2.47 -10.71
C THR A 125 12.08 3.63 -10.45
N LEU A 126 13.18 3.37 -9.74
CA LEU A 126 14.21 4.40 -9.53
C LEU A 126 14.77 4.90 -10.86
N LYS A 127 15.01 3.98 -11.81
CA LYS A 127 15.48 4.32 -13.15
C LYS A 127 14.43 5.11 -13.95
N MET A 128 13.15 4.76 -13.83
CA MET A 128 12.06 5.49 -14.47
C MET A 128 12.01 6.96 -13.99
N ILE A 129 12.11 7.16 -12.66
CA ILE A 129 12.09 8.50 -12.06
C ILE A 129 13.32 9.31 -12.48
N GLU A 130 14.50 8.67 -12.49
CA GLU A 130 15.75 9.30 -12.97
C GLU A 130 15.61 9.78 -14.42
N LEU A 131 15.13 8.90 -15.32
CA LEU A 131 14.93 9.22 -16.74
C LEU A 131 13.81 10.25 -16.97
N ALA A 132 12.77 10.23 -16.14
CA ALA A 132 11.73 11.26 -16.18
C ALA A 132 12.25 12.64 -15.74
N GLY A 133 13.31 12.68 -14.90
CA GLY A 133 13.93 13.91 -14.39
C GLY A 133 13.05 14.66 -13.39
N THR A 134 11.98 14.04 -12.89
CA THR A 134 10.98 14.64 -12.00
C THR A 134 10.52 13.64 -10.96
N PRO A 135 10.21 14.06 -9.71
CA PRO A 135 9.53 13.17 -8.76
C PRO A 135 8.12 12.87 -9.25
N ILE A 136 7.60 11.73 -8.86
CA ILE A 136 6.23 11.31 -9.23
C ILE A 136 5.37 11.17 -7.98
N VAL A 137 4.07 11.45 -8.08
CA VAL A 137 3.14 11.01 -7.04
C VAL A 137 3.01 9.48 -7.10
N GLY A 138 2.70 8.83 -5.98
CA GLY A 138 2.72 7.37 -5.89
C GLY A 138 1.71 6.79 -4.90
N PRO A 139 0.39 7.09 -4.99
CA PRO A 139 -0.60 6.28 -4.30
C PRO A 139 -0.63 4.87 -4.89
N SER A 140 -1.16 3.88 -4.16
CA SER A 140 -1.38 2.53 -4.71
C SER A 140 -2.21 2.55 -6.00
N ALA A 141 -1.92 1.69 -6.97
CA ALA A 141 -2.52 1.73 -8.32
C ALA A 141 -3.86 0.98 -8.42
N ASN A 142 -4.72 1.06 -7.40
CA ASN A 142 -6.06 0.48 -7.36
C ASN A 142 -7.16 1.54 -7.49
N SER A 143 -8.37 1.13 -7.86
CA SER A 143 -9.58 1.93 -7.66
C SER A 143 -9.76 2.24 -6.17
N SER A 144 -10.16 3.49 -5.84
CA SER A 144 -10.21 3.94 -4.43
C SER A 144 -11.10 3.04 -3.59
N GLY A 145 -10.60 2.63 -2.42
CA GLY A 145 -11.29 1.74 -1.49
C GLY A 145 -11.03 0.24 -1.71
N LYS A 146 -10.64 -0.20 -2.89
CA LYS A 146 -10.35 -1.62 -3.19
C LYS A 146 -8.97 -2.05 -2.64
N PRO A 147 -8.68 -3.36 -2.51
CA PRO A 147 -7.38 -3.88 -2.07
C PRO A 147 -6.22 -3.38 -2.95
N SER A 148 -5.05 -3.15 -2.35
CA SER A 148 -3.88 -2.68 -3.09
C SER A 148 -3.38 -3.72 -4.11
N PRO A 149 -2.86 -3.30 -5.28
CA PRO A 149 -2.36 -4.21 -6.30
C PRO A 149 -0.93 -4.64 -5.99
N THR A 150 -0.65 -5.94 -6.09
CA THR A 150 0.68 -6.55 -5.88
C THR A 150 1.28 -7.14 -7.16
N THR A 151 0.54 -7.09 -8.27
CA THR A 151 0.99 -7.49 -9.60
C THR A 151 0.51 -6.48 -10.65
N ALA A 152 1.14 -6.50 -11.83
CA ALA A 152 0.70 -5.69 -12.98
C ALA A 152 -0.71 -6.07 -13.44
N GLU A 153 -1.10 -7.34 -13.32
CA GLU A 153 -2.44 -7.84 -13.65
C GLU A 153 -3.51 -7.23 -12.73
N HIS A 154 -3.24 -7.14 -11.42
CA HIS A 154 -4.13 -6.43 -10.48
C HIS A 154 -4.32 -4.97 -10.87
N VAL A 155 -3.24 -4.30 -11.30
CA VAL A 155 -3.34 -2.91 -11.80
C VAL A 155 -4.15 -2.85 -13.08
N PHE A 156 -3.91 -3.75 -14.03
CA PHE A 156 -4.62 -3.78 -15.30
C PHE A 156 -6.13 -3.95 -15.08
N HIS A 157 -6.53 -4.88 -14.21
CA HIS A 157 -7.93 -5.07 -13.82
C HIS A 157 -8.61 -3.77 -13.35
N ASP A 158 -7.93 -2.95 -12.55
CA ASP A 158 -8.50 -1.74 -11.95
C ASP A 158 -8.40 -0.49 -12.86
N MET A 159 -7.34 -0.42 -13.71
CA MET A 159 -6.90 0.81 -14.38
C MET A 159 -6.91 0.73 -15.90
N GLU A 160 -7.28 -0.39 -16.51
CA GLU A 160 -7.41 -0.49 -17.97
C GLU A 160 -8.29 0.63 -18.54
N GLY A 161 -7.79 1.27 -19.60
CA GLY A 161 -8.47 2.35 -20.28
C GLY A 161 -8.50 3.70 -19.55
N LYS A 162 -7.83 3.79 -18.36
CA LYS A 162 -7.78 5.01 -17.54
C LYS A 162 -6.37 5.61 -17.46
N ILE A 163 -5.34 4.83 -17.76
CA ILE A 163 -3.91 5.20 -17.67
C ILE A 163 -3.16 4.79 -18.94
N ALA A 164 -2.06 5.49 -19.24
CA ALA A 164 -1.27 5.24 -20.44
C ALA A 164 -0.51 3.90 -20.37
N GLY A 165 -0.10 3.45 -19.20
CA GLY A 165 0.56 2.16 -19.09
C GLY A 165 0.95 1.72 -17.70
N ILE A 166 1.51 0.51 -17.66
CA ILE A 166 1.96 -0.20 -16.47
C ILE A 166 3.37 -0.71 -16.73
N VAL A 167 4.32 -0.42 -15.87
CA VAL A 167 5.64 -1.07 -15.88
C VAL A 167 5.52 -2.35 -15.08
N ASP A 168 5.74 -3.49 -15.73
CA ASP A 168 5.65 -4.81 -15.11
C ASP A 168 7.04 -5.34 -14.75
N ASP A 169 7.33 -5.47 -13.46
CA ASP A 169 8.55 -6.06 -12.90
C ASP A 169 8.20 -7.25 -11.97
N GLY A 170 7.07 -7.90 -12.24
CA GLY A 170 6.58 -9.06 -11.48
C GLY A 170 5.88 -8.70 -10.15
N PRO A 171 5.61 -9.72 -9.32
CA PRO A 171 4.92 -9.54 -8.06
C PRO A 171 5.79 -8.84 -7.01
N THR A 172 5.14 -8.07 -6.12
CA THR A 172 5.82 -7.36 -5.05
C THR A 172 6.38 -8.31 -3.98
N ALA A 173 7.53 -7.94 -3.40
CA ALA A 173 8.23 -8.82 -2.44
C ALA A 173 7.61 -8.76 -1.03
N VAL A 174 7.06 -7.61 -0.61
CA VAL A 174 6.54 -7.35 0.75
C VAL A 174 5.02 -7.49 0.86
N GLY A 175 4.29 -7.00 -0.13
CA GLY A 175 2.84 -7.17 -0.26
C GLY A 175 1.97 -6.20 0.57
N VAL A 176 2.51 -5.58 1.61
CA VAL A 176 1.83 -4.52 2.40
C VAL A 176 2.54 -3.19 2.20
N GLU A 177 1.81 -2.09 2.34
CA GLU A 177 2.35 -0.75 2.09
C GLU A 177 3.38 -0.34 3.14
N SER A 178 4.19 0.67 2.78
CA SER A 178 5.22 1.30 3.61
C SER A 178 4.69 1.81 4.95
N THR A 179 5.54 1.81 5.96
CA THR A 179 5.32 2.58 7.18
C THR A 179 5.36 4.07 6.86
N ILE A 180 4.45 4.85 7.44
CA ILE A 180 4.43 6.31 7.30
C ILE A 180 4.72 6.93 8.66
N ILE A 181 5.78 7.74 8.74
CA ILE A 181 6.15 8.48 9.94
C ILE A 181 6.19 9.98 9.65
N ASP A 182 5.58 10.76 10.52
CA ASP A 182 5.58 12.21 10.47
C ASP A 182 6.75 12.75 11.31
N LEU A 183 7.66 13.46 10.65
CA LEU A 183 8.83 14.10 11.21
C LEU A 183 8.74 15.64 11.16
N SER A 184 7.55 16.18 10.87
CA SER A 184 7.34 17.62 10.74
C SER A 184 7.15 18.34 12.08
N GLY A 185 6.85 17.60 13.16
CA GLY A 185 6.69 18.12 14.53
C GLY A 185 7.93 17.96 15.38
N ASP A 186 7.77 18.20 16.70
CA ASP A 186 8.82 18.07 17.70
C ASP A 186 9.01 16.63 18.20
N THR A 187 8.13 15.73 17.81
CA THR A 187 8.17 14.31 18.17
C THR A 187 7.79 13.48 16.93
N PRO A 188 8.54 12.41 16.61
CA PRO A 188 8.19 11.51 15.52
C PRO A 188 6.89 10.76 15.82
N VAL A 189 5.98 10.71 14.82
CA VAL A 189 4.66 10.08 14.96
C VAL A 189 4.42 9.10 13.81
N ILE A 190 4.23 7.81 14.11
CA ILE A 190 3.80 6.84 13.10
C ILE A 190 2.32 7.08 12.80
N ILE A 191 2.05 7.45 11.54
CA ILE A 191 0.70 7.71 11.02
C ILE A 191 0.05 6.42 10.53
N ARG A 192 0.85 5.51 10.01
CA ARG A 192 0.40 4.21 9.51
C ARG A 192 1.50 3.17 9.72
N PRO A 193 1.26 2.10 10.49
CA PRO A 193 2.18 0.96 10.54
C PRO A 193 2.29 0.30 9.16
N GLY A 194 3.46 -0.20 8.82
CA GLY A 194 3.79 -0.80 7.53
C GLY A 194 4.97 -1.76 7.64
N ALA A 195 5.67 -1.97 6.53
CA ALA A 195 6.71 -2.98 6.42
C ALA A 195 7.95 -2.75 7.33
N VAL A 196 8.22 -1.50 7.74
CA VAL A 196 9.20 -1.21 8.80
C VAL A 196 8.44 -1.10 10.13
N SER A 197 8.80 -1.93 11.09
CA SER A 197 8.13 -1.98 12.40
C SER A 197 8.42 -0.75 13.27
N THR A 198 7.55 -0.50 14.23
CA THR A 198 7.73 0.54 15.24
C THR A 198 9.06 0.38 15.98
N GLN A 199 9.42 -0.85 16.38
CA GLN A 199 10.65 -1.14 17.11
C GLN A 199 11.90 -0.82 16.28
N GLU A 200 11.95 -1.18 14.98
CA GLU A 200 13.10 -0.86 14.13
C GLU A 200 13.30 0.65 13.98
N ILE A 201 12.22 1.41 13.91
CA ILE A 201 12.29 2.89 13.86
C ILE A 201 12.83 3.45 15.18
N GLU A 202 12.32 2.99 16.32
CA GLU A 202 12.77 3.41 17.65
C GLU A 202 14.25 3.09 17.87
N ASP A 203 14.70 1.92 17.45
CA ASP A 203 16.10 1.50 17.56
C ASP A 203 17.05 2.44 16.78
N VAL A 204 16.65 2.86 15.59
CA VAL A 204 17.43 3.80 14.75
C VAL A 204 17.41 5.22 15.31
N LEU A 205 16.28 5.66 15.83
CA LEU A 205 16.14 7.02 16.37
C LEU A 205 16.73 7.16 17.77
N GLY A 206 16.83 6.05 18.53
CA GLY A 206 17.24 6.05 19.93
C GLY A 206 16.20 6.69 20.87
N THR A 207 14.94 6.76 20.43
CA THR A 207 13.84 7.35 21.20
C THR A 207 12.52 6.68 20.87
N LYS A 208 11.56 6.77 21.79
CA LYS A 208 10.20 6.30 21.55
C LYS A 208 9.49 7.16 20.50
N VAL A 209 8.67 6.52 19.68
CA VAL A 209 7.81 7.19 18.71
C VAL A 209 6.35 7.09 19.15
N LEU A 210 5.56 8.11 18.82
CA LEU A 210 4.13 8.07 19.07
C LEU A 210 3.44 7.30 17.95
N LEU A 211 2.43 6.52 18.31
CA LEU A 211 1.49 5.94 17.35
C LEU A 211 0.26 6.85 17.29
N LYS A 212 -0.12 7.28 16.10
CA LYS A 212 -1.35 8.06 15.94
C LYS A 212 -2.54 7.13 16.17
N ASP A 213 -3.40 7.50 17.11
CA ASP A 213 -4.63 6.75 17.38
C ASP A 213 -5.53 6.76 16.12
N SER A 214 -6.14 5.63 15.79
CA SER A 214 -7.07 5.49 14.66
C SER A 214 -8.27 6.46 14.76
N LYS A 215 -8.57 6.95 15.96
CA LYS A 215 -9.64 7.93 16.22
C LYS A 215 -9.26 9.37 15.88
N ASP A 216 -7.96 9.70 15.91
CA ASP A 216 -7.42 11.04 15.55
C ASP A 216 -6.99 11.09 14.07
N ALA A 217 -7.76 10.49 13.24
CA ALA A 217 -7.44 10.11 11.89
C ALA A 217 -6.96 11.27 11.01
N ALA A 218 -5.81 11.06 10.39
CA ALA A 218 -5.40 11.80 9.19
C ALA A 218 -6.53 11.78 8.14
N PRO A 219 -6.60 12.72 7.18
CA PRO A 219 -7.65 12.78 6.15
C PRO A 219 -7.93 11.43 5.48
N ALA A 220 -6.89 10.58 5.32
CA ALA A 220 -7.01 9.24 4.75
C ALA A 220 -7.90 8.28 5.55
N ALA A 221 -8.03 8.42 6.86
CA ALA A 221 -8.81 7.48 7.68
C ALA A 221 -10.33 7.71 7.63
N LYS A 222 -10.77 8.78 6.97
CA LYS A 222 -12.21 9.05 6.73
C LYS A 222 -12.82 8.11 5.70
N TYR A 223 -12.00 7.38 4.92
CA TYR A 223 -12.44 6.56 3.80
C TYR A 223 -12.26 5.08 4.12
N LYS A 224 -13.19 4.25 3.63
CA LYS A 224 -13.00 2.79 3.68
C LYS A 224 -11.79 2.41 2.82
N HIS A 225 -10.93 1.58 3.34
CA HIS A 225 -9.76 1.07 2.65
C HIS A 225 -9.80 -0.45 2.60
N TYR A 226 -9.23 -1.03 1.53
CA TYR A 226 -9.04 -2.48 1.36
C TYR A 226 -10.34 -3.28 1.41
N ASN A 227 -11.46 -2.69 0.98
CA ASN A 227 -12.79 -3.26 1.11
C ASN A 227 -13.14 -4.08 -0.15
N PRO A 228 -13.07 -5.42 -0.12
CA PRO A 228 -13.62 -6.27 -1.17
C PRO A 228 -15.15 -6.21 -1.18
N ASP A 229 -15.79 -6.82 -2.16
CA ASP A 229 -17.24 -6.97 -2.19
C ASP A 229 -17.69 -8.11 -1.26
N ALA A 230 -16.83 -9.13 -1.05
CA ALA A 230 -17.02 -10.19 -0.05
C ALA A 230 -16.93 -9.64 1.38
N GLN A 231 -17.73 -10.19 2.28
CA GLN A 231 -17.57 -9.93 3.72
C GLN A 231 -16.27 -10.57 4.23
N VAL A 232 -15.39 -9.79 4.84
CA VAL A 232 -14.17 -10.31 5.48
C VAL A 232 -14.39 -10.44 6.98
N LEU A 233 -14.05 -11.60 7.56
CA LEU A 233 -14.09 -11.85 9.00
C LEU A 233 -12.73 -12.33 9.47
N MET A 234 -12.25 -11.76 10.56
CA MET A 234 -11.03 -12.19 11.25
C MET A 234 -11.30 -13.46 12.06
N VAL A 235 -10.40 -14.43 12.03
CA VAL A 235 -10.50 -15.68 12.81
C VAL A 235 -9.34 -15.77 13.78
N ASN A 236 -9.63 -16.03 15.08
CA ASN A 236 -8.60 -16.26 16.08
C ASN A 236 -8.04 -17.70 15.96
N ASP A 237 -6.79 -17.90 16.36
CA ASP A 237 -6.11 -19.20 16.21
C ASP A 237 -6.86 -20.37 16.90
N GLN A 238 -7.54 -20.12 18.02
CA GLN A 238 -8.27 -21.15 18.75
C GLN A 238 -9.64 -21.50 18.15
N ASP A 239 -10.14 -20.75 17.16
CA ASP A 239 -11.50 -20.89 16.66
C ASP A 239 -11.60 -21.81 15.43
N TRP A 240 -10.49 -22.26 14.86
CA TRP A 240 -10.44 -22.98 13.58
C TRP A 240 -11.19 -24.32 13.57
N ASP A 241 -11.17 -25.06 14.69
CA ASP A 241 -11.97 -26.30 14.80
C ASP A 241 -13.46 -26.03 14.71
N GLN A 242 -13.92 -24.93 15.31
CA GLN A 242 -15.33 -24.51 15.27
C GLN A 242 -15.69 -23.98 13.88
N VAL A 243 -14.78 -23.23 13.24
CA VAL A 243 -14.92 -22.77 11.86
C VAL A 243 -15.10 -23.96 10.91
N ASP A 244 -14.25 -25.01 11.02
CA ASP A 244 -14.35 -26.19 10.16
C ASP A 244 -15.71 -26.91 10.32
N GLN A 245 -16.22 -27.03 11.54
CA GLN A 245 -17.54 -27.58 11.77
C GLN A 245 -18.65 -26.68 11.19
N TRP A 246 -18.56 -25.37 11.36
CA TRP A 246 -19.53 -24.40 10.87
C TRP A 246 -19.58 -24.36 9.33
N LEU A 247 -18.44 -24.55 8.65
CA LEU A 247 -18.35 -24.55 7.18
C LEU A 247 -19.22 -25.64 6.54
N LYS A 248 -19.48 -26.76 7.22
CA LYS A 248 -20.33 -27.86 6.71
C LYS A 248 -21.74 -27.42 6.35
N ASP A 249 -22.27 -26.47 7.11
CA ASP A 249 -23.68 -26.08 7.06
C ASP A 249 -23.89 -24.77 6.26
N GLN A 250 -22.84 -24.33 5.48
CA GLN A 250 -22.92 -23.09 4.74
C GLN A 250 -23.42 -23.32 3.31
N ASP A 251 -24.54 -22.68 2.97
CA ASP A 251 -25.08 -22.66 1.61
C ASP A 251 -24.41 -21.61 0.71
N GLN A 252 -23.72 -20.64 1.28
CA GLN A 252 -23.03 -19.59 0.55
C GLN A 252 -21.55 -19.94 0.30
N LYS A 253 -20.95 -19.36 -0.74
CA LYS A 253 -19.53 -19.55 -1.07
C LYS A 253 -18.64 -18.85 -0.05
N VAL A 254 -18.10 -19.62 0.92
CA VAL A 254 -17.19 -19.16 1.97
C VAL A 254 -15.77 -19.59 1.61
N ALA A 255 -14.83 -18.63 1.64
CA ALA A 255 -13.41 -18.89 1.44
C ALA A 255 -12.66 -18.79 2.77
N VAL A 256 -11.58 -19.56 2.89
CA VAL A 256 -10.63 -19.51 4.00
C VAL A 256 -9.27 -19.06 3.52
N MET A 257 -8.71 -18.06 4.16
CA MET A 257 -7.41 -17.48 3.88
C MET A 257 -6.53 -17.59 5.13
N ALA A 258 -5.65 -18.59 5.16
CA ALA A 258 -4.87 -18.96 6.34
C ALA A 258 -3.52 -19.56 5.96
N THR A 259 -2.65 -19.78 6.95
CA THR A 259 -1.36 -20.48 6.74
C THR A 259 -1.57 -21.93 6.34
N ASP A 260 -0.57 -22.52 5.66
CA ASP A 260 -0.57 -23.94 5.27
C ASP A 260 -0.89 -24.86 6.45
N LYS A 261 -0.36 -24.53 7.63
CA LYS A 261 -0.61 -25.28 8.88
C LYS A 261 -2.08 -25.28 9.26
N VAL A 262 -2.75 -24.16 9.19
CA VAL A 262 -4.18 -24.05 9.51
C VAL A 262 -5.02 -24.73 8.44
N LEU A 263 -4.74 -24.47 7.15
CA LEU A 263 -5.48 -25.06 6.04
C LEU A 263 -5.43 -26.59 6.06
N ALA A 264 -4.30 -27.19 6.47
CA ALA A 264 -4.16 -28.64 6.61
C ALA A 264 -5.06 -29.26 7.72
N LEU A 265 -5.59 -28.46 8.63
CA LEU A 265 -6.51 -28.93 9.69
C LEU A 265 -7.97 -28.89 9.24
N LEU A 266 -8.30 -28.16 8.17
CA LEU A 266 -9.66 -27.93 7.71
C LEU A 266 -10.07 -29.00 6.69
N SER A 267 -11.15 -29.69 6.97
CA SER A 267 -11.72 -30.73 6.12
C SER A 267 -12.91 -30.25 5.28
N ASN A 268 -13.53 -29.15 5.69
CA ASN A 268 -14.77 -28.65 5.10
C ASN A 268 -14.62 -27.31 4.37
N ALA A 269 -13.41 -26.75 4.31
CA ALA A 269 -13.11 -25.56 3.55
C ALA A 269 -12.89 -25.91 2.07
N GLU A 270 -13.94 -25.77 1.24
CA GLU A 270 -13.87 -26.05 -0.20
C GLU A 270 -13.04 -25.04 -0.98
N LEU A 271 -13.09 -23.76 -0.56
CA LEU A 271 -12.35 -22.66 -1.19
C LEU A 271 -11.28 -22.15 -0.22
N GLN A 272 -10.02 -22.38 -0.56
CA GLN A 272 -8.88 -22.07 0.27
C GLN A 272 -7.86 -21.20 -0.48
N PHE A 273 -7.22 -20.28 0.24
CA PHE A 273 -6.07 -19.54 -0.25
C PHE A 273 -4.95 -19.59 0.81
N SER A 274 -3.78 -20.08 0.42
CA SER A 274 -2.63 -20.16 1.33
C SER A 274 -1.99 -18.79 1.56
N LEU A 275 -1.80 -18.46 2.83
CA LEU A 275 -0.97 -17.34 3.28
C LEU A 275 0.50 -17.74 3.49
N GLY A 276 0.89 -18.96 3.11
CA GLY A 276 2.22 -19.50 3.36
C GLY A 276 2.41 -19.95 4.80
N GLN A 277 3.59 -19.74 5.37
CA GLN A 277 3.97 -20.38 6.63
C GLN A 277 3.97 -19.44 7.84
N ASP A 278 4.12 -18.13 7.63
CA ASP A 278 4.33 -17.13 8.67
C ASP A 278 3.73 -15.77 8.29
N VAL A 279 3.87 -14.79 9.17
CA VAL A 279 3.37 -13.44 8.95
C VAL A 279 4.05 -12.73 7.78
N GLN A 280 5.27 -13.12 7.42
CA GLN A 280 5.99 -12.53 6.30
C GLN A 280 5.38 -12.97 4.97
N SER A 281 5.19 -14.27 4.78
CA SER A 281 4.48 -14.81 3.62
C SER A 281 3.02 -14.34 3.61
N ALA A 282 2.36 -14.31 4.77
CA ALA A 282 0.98 -13.81 4.88
C ALA A 282 0.83 -12.36 4.46
N SER A 283 1.77 -11.50 4.82
CA SER A 283 1.76 -10.09 4.40
C SER A 283 1.93 -9.95 2.89
N LYS A 284 2.79 -10.77 2.29
CA LYS A 284 3.02 -10.78 0.85
C LYS A 284 1.78 -11.21 0.07
N GLU A 285 1.09 -12.24 0.55
CA GLU A 285 -0.05 -12.86 -0.12
C GLU A 285 -1.40 -12.18 0.23
N PHE A 286 -1.43 -11.29 1.22
CA PHE A 286 -2.68 -10.74 1.77
C PHE A 286 -3.60 -10.11 0.71
N PHE A 287 -3.10 -9.15 -0.06
CA PHE A 287 -3.93 -8.47 -1.07
C PHE A 287 -4.19 -9.35 -2.29
N ALA A 288 -3.23 -10.18 -2.68
CA ALA A 288 -3.41 -11.13 -3.78
C ALA A 288 -4.53 -12.13 -3.44
N GLY A 289 -4.51 -12.68 -2.23
CA GLY A 289 -5.54 -13.60 -1.76
C GLY A 289 -6.93 -12.99 -1.69
N ILE A 290 -7.06 -11.79 -1.12
CA ILE A 290 -8.35 -11.09 -1.09
C ILE A 290 -8.86 -10.83 -2.50
N ARG A 291 -8.00 -10.36 -3.43
CA ARG A 291 -8.38 -10.09 -4.82
C ARG A 291 -8.81 -11.37 -5.55
N HIS A 292 -8.06 -12.43 -5.41
CA HIS A 292 -8.38 -13.72 -6.02
C HIS A 292 -9.73 -14.25 -5.53
N LEU A 293 -9.95 -14.28 -4.23
CA LEU A 293 -11.18 -14.82 -3.65
C LEU A 293 -12.41 -13.96 -3.93
N ASP A 294 -12.24 -12.63 -3.99
CA ASP A 294 -13.34 -11.69 -4.27
C ASP A 294 -13.66 -11.62 -5.77
N ASN A 295 -12.66 -11.41 -6.61
CA ASN A 295 -12.87 -11.12 -8.05
C ASN A 295 -13.00 -12.38 -8.90
N ASP A 296 -12.12 -13.39 -8.70
CA ASP A 296 -12.05 -14.56 -9.56
C ASP A 296 -12.98 -15.66 -9.05
N GLU A 297 -12.97 -15.89 -7.74
CA GLU A 297 -13.76 -16.94 -7.12
C GLU A 297 -15.16 -16.48 -6.68
N HIS A 298 -15.41 -15.17 -6.63
CA HIS A 298 -16.70 -14.59 -6.24
C HIS A 298 -17.21 -15.07 -4.87
N ALA A 299 -16.30 -15.23 -3.90
CA ALA A 299 -16.65 -15.56 -2.53
C ALA A 299 -17.63 -14.54 -1.95
N LYS A 300 -18.57 -14.98 -1.13
CA LYS A 300 -19.48 -14.08 -0.39
C LYS A 300 -18.91 -13.71 0.97
N MET A 301 -18.07 -14.58 1.52
CA MET A 301 -17.39 -14.38 2.78
C MET A 301 -15.96 -14.92 2.68
N ILE A 302 -15.01 -14.22 3.31
CA ILE A 302 -13.60 -14.61 3.40
C ILE A 302 -13.23 -14.62 4.88
N LEU A 303 -12.91 -15.80 5.41
CA LEU A 303 -12.41 -16.00 6.76
C LEU A 303 -10.90 -15.89 6.75
N VAL A 304 -10.32 -14.96 7.50
CA VAL A 304 -8.90 -14.64 7.43
C VAL A 304 -8.21 -14.83 8.77
N GLN A 305 -7.09 -15.56 8.77
CA GLN A 305 -6.29 -15.82 9.97
C GLN A 305 -5.70 -14.53 10.53
N LYS A 306 -5.80 -14.34 11.85
CA LYS A 306 -5.11 -13.29 12.60
C LYS A 306 -3.67 -13.69 12.92
N PHE A 307 -2.81 -12.69 13.08
CA PHE A 307 -1.45 -12.85 13.57
C PHE A 307 -1.20 -11.94 14.78
N PRO A 308 -0.18 -12.24 15.61
CA PRO A 308 0.26 -11.32 16.66
C PRO A 308 0.68 -9.96 16.09
N THR A 309 0.31 -8.86 16.77
CA THR A 309 0.63 -7.48 16.38
C THR A 309 2.05 -7.10 16.81
N ILE A 310 3.05 -7.84 16.31
CA ILE A 310 4.48 -7.64 16.60
C ILE A 310 5.24 -7.65 15.28
N GLY A 311 6.17 -6.71 15.10
CA GLY A 311 6.93 -6.58 13.87
C GLY A 311 6.03 -6.37 12.66
N LEU A 312 6.21 -7.15 11.60
CA LEU A 312 5.38 -7.06 10.40
C LEU A 312 3.89 -7.38 10.66
N GLY A 313 3.58 -8.08 11.75
CA GLY A 313 2.21 -8.34 12.18
C GLY A 313 1.41 -7.08 12.51
N GLU A 314 2.07 -5.98 12.91
CA GLU A 314 1.41 -4.66 13.07
C GLU A 314 0.80 -4.20 11.73
N ALA A 315 1.55 -4.34 10.66
CA ALA A 315 1.10 -3.95 9.32
C ALA A 315 -0.02 -4.88 8.82
N TYR A 316 0.19 -6.20 8.89
CA TYR A 316 -0.78 -7.19 8.48
C TYR A 316 -2.13 -6.99 9.18
N MET A 317 -2.14 -6.91 10.51
CA MET A 317 -3.35 -6.72 11.29
C MET A 317 -4.03 -5.38 10.99
N ASN A 318 -3.27 -4.30 10.82
CA ASN A 318 -3.85 -3.00 10.43
C ASN A 318 -4.63 -3.07 9.09
N ARG A 319 -4.17 -3.88 8.13
CA ARG A 319 -4.87 -4.10 6.84
C ARG A 319 -6.07 -5.00 7.01
N LEU A 320 -5.93 -6.08 7.75
CA LEU A 320 -7.00 -7.03 8.02
C LEU A 320 -8.15 -6.39 8.81
N GLU A 321 -7.86 -5.61 9.85
CA GLU A 321 -8.86 -4.86 10.62
C GLU A 321 -9.66 -3.89 9.75
N LYS A 322 -8.99 -3.21 8.80
CA LYS A 322 -9.67 -2.31 7.87
C LYS A 322 -10.50 -3.07 6.83
N ALA A 323 -9.98 -4.17 6.29
CA ALA A 323 -10.70 -4.98 5.31
C ALA A 323 -11.94 -5.64 5.91
N SER A 324 -11.85 -6.08 7.17
CA SER A 324 -12.96 -6.73 7.90
C SER A 324 -13.92 -5.74 8.58
N GLY A 325 -13.58 -4.43 8.60
CA GLY A 325 -14.31 -3.46 9.42
C GLY A 325 -14.28 -3.80 10.91
N ASN A 326 -13.21 -4.42 11.40
CA ASN A 326 -13.01 -4.95 12.75
C ASN A 326 -13.96 -6.09 13.14
N GLN A 327 -14.60 -6.75 12.17
CA GLN A 327 -15.46 -7.89 12.42
C GLN A 327 -14.65 -9.17 12.64
N THR A 328 -14.99 -9.92 13.68
CA THR A 328 -14.37 -11.20 14.03
C THR A 328 -15.42 -12.30 13.96
N TRP A 329 -15.06 -13.46 13.42
CA TRP A 329 -15.93 -14.63 13.36
C TRP A 329 -16.38 -15.05 14.77
N GLY A 330 -17.63 -15.46 14.93
CA GLY A 330 -18.23 -15.84 16.23
C GLY A 330 -18.67 -14.66 17.11
N LEU A 331 -18.39 -13.41 16.73
CA LEU A 331 -18.85 -12.20 17.44
C LEU A 331 -19.87 -11.38 16.62
N VAL A 332 -20.30 -11.89 15.49
CA VAL A 332 -21.27 -11.24 14.56
C VAL A 332 -22.60 -11.98 14.62
#